data_a5d19689ef9a2238fdc46115b0fb8352
#
_entry.id   a5d19689ef9a2238fdc46115b0fb8352
#
_cell.length_a   1.000
_cell.length_b   1.000
_cell.length_c   1.000
_cell.angle_alpha   90.00
_cell.angle_beta   90.00
_cell.angle_gamma   90.00
#
_symmetry.space_group_name_H-M   'P 1'
#
loop_
_entity.id
_entity.type
_entity.pdbx_description
1 polymer ?
#
loop_
_entity_poly.entity_id
_entity_poly.type
_entity_poly.pdbx_seq_one_letter_code
_entity_poly.pdbx_strand_id
1 'polypeptide(L)'
;QYTFQKITIGIFGVVSFLLLILSGHSGIRKYAWYMFAGAVVISLICLFLFILTVSKKFSDLIMKLARKLVKPKSRLYPLLDKAQISIDYLQEQGRIVWKDKRLFLTVVGLDFFKFACWYAIPGIFFAGSYSVTIATCLGLTAVCNMVGCVMLAPSGVGTLDFVFALFFACVIPDGDAVAAGLVIYRLFTWIVPFVIGLVPALAVRKK
;
A
#
# COMPACT_ATOMS: atom_id res chain seq x y z
N GLN A 1 -4.25 -12.15 -2.74
CA GLN A 1 -4.81 -10.92 -2.13
C GLN A 1 -3.75 -9.83 -1.97
N TYR A 2 -2.58 -10.11 -1.38
CA TYR A 2 -1.51 -9.11 -1.12
C TYR A 2 -1.04 -8.34 -2.37
N THR A 3 -0.85 -9.02 -3.50
CA THR A 3 -0.41 -8.41 -4.76
C THR A 3 -1.47 -7.44 -5.31
N PHE A 4 -2.75 -7.82 -5.26
CA PHE A 4 -3.85 -6.96 -5.68
C PHE A 4 -3.97 -5.72 -4.80
N GLN A 5 -3.79 -5.85 -3.49
CA GLN A 5 -3.76 -4.70 -2.58
C GLN A 5 -2.65 -3.71 -2.93
N LYS A 6 -1.44 -4.19 -3.25
CA LYS A 6 -0.33 -3.30 -3.66
C LYS A 6 -0.63 -2.56 -4.96
N ILE A 7 -1.24 -3.24 -5.94
CA ILE A 7 -1.66 -2.62 -7.19
C ILE A 7 -2.73 -1.55 -6.92
N THR A 8 -3.73 -1.86 -6.09
CA THR A 8 -4.79 -0.91 -5.72
C THR A 8 -4.23 0.31 -4.98
N ILE A 9 -3.31 0.13 -4.02
CA ILE A 9 -2.62 1.23 -3.33
C ILE A 9 -1.85 2.09 -4.34
N GLY A 10 -1.14 1.48 -5.28
CA GLY A 10 -0.39 2.19 -6.31
C GLY A 10 -1.31 3.03 -7.21
N ILE A 11 -2.39 2.44 -7.74
CA ILE A 11 -3.36 3.15 -8.59
C ILE A 11 -4.00 4.30 -7.80
N PHE A 12 -4.48 4.02 -6.59
CA PHE A 12 -5.11 5.03 -5.73
C PHE A 12 -4.15 6.17 -5.42
N GLY A 13 -2.90 5.86 -5.08
CA GLY A 13 -1.86 6.85 -4.78
C GLY A 13 -1.52 7.72 -5.99
N VAL A 14 -1.38 7.14 -7.18
CA VAL A 14 -1.09 7.90 -8.42
C VAL A 14 -2.26 8.81 -8.79
N VAL A 15 -3.49 8.31 -8.76
CA VAL A 15 -4.68 9.14 -9.04
C VAL A 15 -4.79 10.27 -8.02
N SER A 16 -4.61 9.98 -6.73
CA SER A 16 -4.64 10.99 -5.67
C SER A 16 -3.54 12.04 -5.82
N PHE A 17 -2.34 11.62 -6.22
CA PHE A 17 -1.22 12.52 -6.49
C PHE A 17 -1.55 13.51 -7.62
N LEU A 18 -2.13 13.02 -8.72
CA LEU A 18 -2.55 13.88 -9.84
C LEU A 18 -3.62 14.88 -9.40
N LEU A 19 -4.62 14.43 -8.64
CA LEU A 19 -5.67 15.29 -8.13
C LEU A 19 -5.14 16.36 -7.15
N LEU A 20 -4.18 16.00 -6.30
CA LEU A 20 -3.54 16.94 -5.38
C LEU A 20 -2.73 18.02 -6.11
N ILE A 21 -2.01 17.68 -7.18
CA ILE A 21 -1.31 18.66 -8.00
C ILE A 21 -2.29 19.61 -8.67
N LEU A 22 -3.38 19.08 -9.23
CA LEU A 22 -4.41 19.87 -9.86
C LEU A 22 -5.16 20.81 -8.89
N SER A 23 -5.24 20.45 -7.61
CA SER A 23 -5.87 21.27 -6.56
C SER A 23 -5.09 22.56 -6.24
N GLY A 24 -3.83 22.70 -6.69
CA GLY A 24 -3.06 23.93 -6.60
C GLY A 24 -2.60 24.35 -5.21
N HIS A 25 -2.66 23.49 -4.19
CA HIS A 25 -2.20 23.81 -2.83
C HIS A 25 -0.70 24.12 -2.80
N SER A 26 -0.32 25.34 -2.44
CA SER A 26 1.08 25.82 -2.43
C SER A 26 2.00 24.99 -1.52
N GLY A 27 1.52 24.56 -0.36
CA GLY A 27 2.26 23.71 0.58
C GLY A 27 2.62 22.34 -0.02
N ILE A 28 1.72 21.73 -0.77
CA ILE A 28 1.91 20.43 -1.43
C ILE A 28 2.92 20.56 -2.58
N ARG A 29 2.91 21.67 -3.31
CA ARG A 29 3.79 21.90 -4.46
C ARG A 29 5.27 21.84 -4.09
N LYS A 30 5.65 22.26 -2.89
CA LYS A 30 7.03 22.18 -2.38
C LYS A 30 7.56 20.73 -2.34
N TYR A 31 6.69 19.76 -2.05
CA TYR A 31 7.04 18.34 -1.93
C TYR A 31 6.62 17.51 -3.15
N ALA A 32 6.10 18.17 -4.19
CA ALA A 32 5.60 17.50 -5.40
C ALA A 32 6.65 16.58 -6.05
N TRP A 33 7.93 16.96 -6.02
CA TRP A 33 9.02 16.14 -6.56
C TRP A 33 9.19 14.83 -5.80
N TYR A 34 9.15 14.84 -4.47
CA TYR A 34 9.25 13.63 -3.65
C TYR A 34 8.04 12.72 -3.84
N MET A 35 6.86 13.32 -3.94
CA MET A 35 5.62 12.59 -4.23
C MET A 35 5.68 11.96 -5.63
N PHE A 36 6.19 12.67 -6.63
CA PHE A 36 6.38 12.17 -7.98
C PHE A 36 7.38 11.01 -8.02
N ALA A 37 8.54 11.15 -7.38
CA ALA A 37 9.53 10.09 -7.27
C ALA A 37 8.94 8.84 -6.60
N GLY A 38 8.19 8.99 -5.51
CA GLY A 38 7.46 7.90 -4.87
C GLY A 38 6.45 7.24 -5.79
N ALA A 39 5.68 8.03 -6.55
CA ALA A 39 4.71 7.51 -7.52
C ALA A 39 5.37 6.70 -8.64
N VAL A 40 6.49 7.15 -9.16
CA VAL A 40 7.26 6.42 -10.18
C VAL A 40 7.79 5.11 -9.62
N VAL A 41 8.42 5.13 -8.46
CA VAL A 41 9.01 3.92 -7.85
C VAL A 41 7.91 2.89 -7.55
N ILE A 42 6.79 3.30 -6.94
CA ILE A 42 5.70 2.34 -6.65
C ILE A 42 5.06 1.80 -7.93
N SER A 43 4.92 2.64 -8.96
CA SER A 43 4.41 2.19 -10.26
C SER A 43 5.31 1.13 -10.89
N LEU A 44 6.63 1.30 -10.81
CA LEU A 44 7.60 0.30 -11.28
C LEU A 44 7.52 -0.99 -10.47
N ILE A 45 7.40 -0.90 -9.13
CA ILE A 45 7.22 -2.07 -8.26
C ILE A 45 5.91 -2.79 -8.60
N CYS A 46 4.81 -2.06 -8.75
CA CYS A 46 3.51 -2.64 -9.11
C CYS A 46 3.57 -3.31 -10.48
N LEU A 47 4.21 -2.68 -11.46
CA LEU A 47 4.40 -3.24 -12.80
C LEU A 47 5.25 -4.52 -12.75
N PHE A 48 6.33 -4.51 -11.98
CA PHE A 48 7.18 -5.67 -11.77
C PHE A 48 6.41 -6.83 -11.13
N LEU A 49 5.65 -6.59 -10.05
CA LEU A 49 4.82 -7.59 -9.40
C LEU A 49 3.72 -8.10 -10.33
N PHE A 50 3.13 -7.22 -11.14
CA PHE A 50 2.14 -7.59 -12.13
C PHE A 50 2.70 -8.53 -13.19
N ILE A 51 3.84 -8.18 -13.77
CA ILE A 51 4.53 -9.01 -14.77
C ILE A 51 4.92 -10.37 -14.18
N LEU A 52 5.44 -10.40 -12.94
CA LEU A 52 5.75 -11.64 -12.21
C LEU A 52 4.52 -12.54 -12.04
N THR A 53 3.35 -11.95 -11.75
CA THR A 53 2.12 -12.71 -11.52
C THR A 53 1.49 -13.22 -12.82
N VAL A 54 1.64 -12.48 -13.93
CA VAL A 54 0.98 -12.81 -15.21
C VAL A 54 1.89 -13.65 -16.12
N SER A 55 3.21 -13.39 -16.13
CA SER A 55 4.14 -13.98 -17.09
C SER A 55 5.02 -15.06 -16.48
N LYS A 56 4.68 -16.33 -16.76
CA LYS A 56 5.51 -17.47 -16.35
C LYS A 56 6.93 -17.41 -16.93
N LYS A 57 7.06 -16.99 -18.20
CA LYS A 57 8.38 -16.86 -18.86
C LYS A 57 9.29 -15.86 -18.15
N PHE A 58 8.73 -14.75 -17.69
CA PHE A 58 9.48 -13.71 -16.96
C PHE A 58 9.91 -14.19 -15.58
N SER A 59 9.02 -14.87 -14.87
CA SER A 59 9.33 -15.49 -13.59
C SER A 59 10.46 -16.53 -13.71
N ASP A 60 10.37 -17.43 -14.68
CA ASP A 60 11.39 -18.44 -14.92
C ASP A 60 12.75 -17.81 -15.29
N LEU A 61 12.73 -16.70 -16.05
CA LEU A 61 13.94 -15.96 -16.40
C LEU A 61 14.61 -15.36 -15.15
N ILE A 62 13.83 -14.71 -14.29
CA ILE A 62 14.33 -14.13 -13.03
C ILE A 62 14.92 -15.22 -12.14
N MET A 63 14.20 -16.33 -11.98
CA MET A 63 14.66 -17.43 -11.14
C MET A 63 15.93 -18.11 -11.71
N LYS A 64 16.05 -18.22 -13.03
CA LYS A 64 17.29 -18.70 -13.68
C LYS A 64 18.45 -17.74 -13.42
N LEU A 65 18.23 -16.43 -13.53
CA LEU A 65 19.24 -15.41 -13.22
C LEU A 65 19.65 -15.47 -11.74
N ALA A 66 18.67 -15.53 -10.83
CA ALA A 66 18.92 -15.62 -9.40
C ALA A 66 19.72 -16.90 -9.03
N ARG A 67 19.36 -18.05 -9.60
CA ARG A 67 20.12 -19.31 -9.40
C ARG A 67 21.52 -19.26 -9.99
N LYS A 68 21.76 -18.50 -11.07
CA LYS A 68 23.08 -18.30 -11.65
C LYS A 68 23.98 -17.42 -10.77
N LEU A 69 23.40 -16.44 -10.08
CA LEU A 69 24.11 -15.51 -9.19
C LEU A 69 24.40 -16.13 -7.81
N VAL A 70 23.55 -17.04 -7.34
CA VAL A 70 23.69 -17.66 -6.01
C VAL A 70 24.36 -19.03 -6.13
N LYS A 71 25.51 -19.20 -5.49
CA LYS A 71 26.23 -20.47 -5.47
C LYS A 71 25.38 -21.56 -4.80
N PRO A 72 25.39 -22.82 -5.31
CA PRO A 72 24.57 -23.93 -4.78
C PRO A 72 24.77 -24.25 -3.29
N LYS A 73 25.97 -23.93 -2.73
CA LYS A 73 26.30 -24.10 -1.30
C LYS A 73 25.91 -22.92 -0.39
N SER A 74 25.30 -21.87 -0.93
CA SER A 74 24.90 -20.70 -0.15
C SER A 74 23.63 -20.98 0.68
N ARG A 75 23.57 -20.40 1.89
CA ARG A 75 22.34 -20.39 2.73
C ARG A 75 21.13 -19.74 2.03
N LEU A 76 21.36 -19.00 0.94
CA LEU A 76 20.31 -18.37 0.15
C LEU A 76 19.65 -19.34 -0.85
N TYR A 77 20.23 -20.50 -1.14
CA TYR A 77 19.69 -21.45 -2.11
C TYR A 77 18.30 -22.00 -1.71
N PRO A 78 18.07 -22.46 -0.46
CA PRO A 78 16.74 -22.89 -0.03
C PRO A 78 15.70 -21.75 0.02
N LEU A 79 16.16 -20.49 0.13
CA LEU A 79 15.28 -19.32 0.03
C LEU A 79 14.79 -19.11 -1.41
N LEU A 80 15.61 -19.39 -2.41
CA LEU A 80 15.22 -19.34 -3.82
C LEU A 80 14.15 -20.40 -4.15
N ASP A 81 14.26 -21.60 -3.60
CA ASP A 81 13.25 -22.65 -3.81
C ASP A 81 11.91 -22.27 -3.15
N LYS A 82 11.94 -21.69 -1.95
CA LYS A 82 10.74 -21.13 -1.31
C LYS A 82 10.14 -19.97 -2.11
N ALA A 83 10.99 -19.11 -2.67
CA ALA A 83 10.53 -18.01 -3.51
C ALA A 83 9.88 -18.52 -4.81
N GLN A 84 10.44 -19.56 -5.44
CA GLN A 84 9.85 -20.19 -6.62
C GLN A 84 8.45 -20.73 -6.30
N ILE A 85 8.30 -21.51 -5.24
CA ILE A 85 7.00 -22.05 -4.80
C ILE A 85 6.00 -20.92 -4.55
N SER A 86 6.43 -19.85 -3.91
CA SER A 86 5.58 -18.69 -3.64
C SER A 86 5.14 -17.98 -4.93
N ILE A 87 6.03 -17.87 -5.90
CA ILE A 87 5.73 -17.25 -7.21
C ILE A 87 4.76 -18.14 -8.00
N ASP A 88 4.99 -19.46 -8.05
CA ASP A 88 4.11 -20.40 -8.74
C ASP A 88 2.72 -20.38 -8.13
N TYR A 89 2.61 -20.34 -6.80
CA TYR A 89 1.34 -20.19 -6.08
C TYR A 89 0.65 -18.88 -6.42
N LEU A 90 1.39 -17.75 -6.45
CA LEU A 90 0.84 -16.44 -6.81
C LEU A 90 0.33 -16.43 -8.25
N GLN A 91 1.02 -17.09 -9.18
CA GLN A 91 0.60 -17.19 -10.58
C GLN A 91 -0.67 -18.03 -10.74
N GLU A 92 -0.78 -19.13 -10.03
CA GLU A 92 -1.97 -19.99 -10.04
C GLU A 92 -3.18 -19.23 -9.49
N GLN A 93 -3.05 -18.61 -8.32
CA GLN A 93 -4.11 -17.79 -7.73
C GLN A 93 -4.46 -16.57 -8.60
N GLY A 94 -3.47 -15.89 -9.15
CA GLY A 94 -3.67 -14.79 -10.09
C GLY A 94 -4.47 -15.25 -11.32
N ARG A 95 -4.14 -16.39 -11.90
CA ARG A 95 -4.83 -16.94 -13.06
C ARG A 95 -6.30 -17.25 -12.80
N ILE A 96 -6.64 -17.73 -11.60
CA ILE A 96 -8.03 -17.98 -11.19
C ILE A 96 -8.81 -16.67 -11.17
N VAL A 97 -8.28 -15.65 -10.51
CA VAL A 97 -8.91 -14.34 -10.38
C VAL A 97 -9.06 -13.65 -11.73
N TRP A 98 -8.05 -13.75 -12.62
CA TRP A 98 -8.12 -13.15 -13.96
C TRP A 98 -9.14 -13.83 -14.89
N LYS A 99 -9.39 -15.12 -14.73
CA LYS A 99 -10.38 -15.85 -15.53
C LYS A 99 -11.81 -15.46 -15.18
N ASP A 100 -12.07 -15.19 -13.90
CA ASP A 100 -13.38 -14.76 -13.43
C ASP A 100 -13.42 -13.24 -13.28
N LYS A 101 -13.90 -12.55 -14.32
CA LYS A 101 -14.03 -11.08 -14.36
C LYS A 101 -14.93 -10.56 -13.21
N ARG A 102 -15.94 -11.32 -12.80
CA ARG A 102 -16.83 -10.91 -11.71
C ARG A 102 -16.10 -10.95 -10.38
N LEU A 103 -15.35 -12.02 -10.12
CA LEU A 103 -14.51 -12.15 -8.93
C LEU A 103 -13.45 -11.04 -8.89
N PHE A 104 -12.79 -10.78 -10.03
CA PHE A 104 -11.80 -9.70 -10.17
C PHE A 104 -12.38 -8.32 -9.80
N LEU A 105 -13.52 -7.95 -10.43
CA LEU A 105 -14.17 -6.67 -10.13
C LEU A 105 -14.61 -6.56 -8.66
N THR A 106 -15.13 -7.66 -8.10
CA THR A 106 -15.55 -7.69 -6.70
C THR A 106 -14.36 -7.46 -5.75
N VAL A 107 -13.24 -8.16 -5.96
CA VAL A 107 -12.03 -8.02 -5.13
C VAL A 107 -11.45 -6.61 -5.24
N VAL A 108 -11.30 -6.09 -6.46
CA VAL A 108 -10.76 -4.74 -6.69
C VAL A 108 -11.70 -3.68 -6.11
N GLY A 109 -13.02 -3.82 -6.31
CA GLY A 109 -14.02 -2.90 -5.78
C GLY A 109 -14.03 -2.86 -4.26
N LEU A 110 -13.97 -4.02 -3.60
CA LEU A 110 -13.88 -4.11 -2.13
C LEU A 110 -12.57 -3.51 -1.59
N ASP A 111 -11.43 -3.78 -2.25
CA ASP A 111 -10.16 -3.20 -1.86
C ASP A 111 -10.17 -1.68 -2.04
N PHE A 112 -10.74 -1.18 -3.14
CA PHE A 112 -10.87 0.26 -3.38
C PHE A 112 -11.74 0.93 -2.32
N PHE A 113 -12.90 0.35 -2.01
CA PHE A 113 -13.81 0.85 -0.98
C PHE A 113 -13.15 0.86 0.41
N LYS A 114 -12.48 -0.23 0.76
CA LYS A 114 -11.71 -0.33 2.01
C LYS A 114 -10.68 0.79 2.12
N PHE A 115 -9.86 1.02 1.09
CA PHE A 115 -8.84 2.05 1.12
C PHE A 115 -9.44 3.46 1.12
N ALA A 116 -10.55 3.69 0.41
CA ALA A 116 -11.25 4.96 0.47
C ALA A 116 -11.73 5.28 1.89
N CYS A 117 -12.32 4.30 2.58
CA CYS A 117 -12.71 4.45 3.99
C CYS A 117 -11.51 4.73 4.90
N TRP A 118 -10.42 3.97 4.75
CA TRP A 118 -9.24 4.15 5.58
C TRP A 118 -8.57 5.51 5.36
N TYR A 119 -8.44 5.94 4.11
CA TYR A 119 -7.80 7.21 3.77
C TYR A 119 -8.65 8.43 4.10
N ALA A 120 -9.96 8.25 4.27
CA ALA A 120 -10.85 9.31 4.73
C ALA A 120 -10.75 9.59 6.24
N ILE A 121 -10.22 8.66 7.06
CA ILE A 121 -10.16 8.78 8.52
C ILE A 121 -9.50 10.09 8.97
N PRO A 122 -8.28 10.45 8.51
CA PRO A 122 -7.67 11.73 8.89
C PRO A 122 -8.51 12.93 8.45
N GLY A 123 -9.17 12.84 7.29
CA GLY A 123 -10.03 13.89 6.79
C GLY A 123 -11.24 14.15 7.69
N ILE A 124 -11.87 13.10 8.19
CA ILE A 124 -13.00 13.19 9.13
C ILE A 124 -12.52 13.81 10.45
N PHE A 125 -11.32 13.43 10.91
CA PHE A 125 -10.75 13.97 12.15
C PHE A 125 -10.44 15.46 12.04
N PHE A 126 -9.88 15.91 10.92
CA PHE A 126 -9.48 17.31 10.74
C PHE A 126 -10.60 18.23 10.23
N ALA A 127 -11.69 17.70 9.67
CA ALA A 127 -12.73 18.48 9.00
C ALA A 127 -13.44 19.54 9.89
N GLY A 128 -13.40 19.38 11.21
CA GLY A 128 -14.04 20.33 12.13
C GLY A 128 -13.11 21.42 12.66
N SER A 129 -11.81 21.25 12.58
CA SER A 129 -10.81 22.09 13.27
C SER A 129 -9.91 22.85 12.33
N TYR A 130 -9.77 22.41 11.09
CA TYR A 130 -8.83 22.98 10.10
C TYR A 130 -9.55 23.19 8.75
N SER A 131 -9.12 24.20 8.00
CA SER A 131 -9.66 24.53 6.66
C SER A 131 -9.16 23.54 5.58
N VAL A 132 -9.16 22.25 5.89
CA VAL A 132 -8.70 21.18 5.00
C VAL A 132 -9.90 20.32 4.60
N THR A 133 -10.04 20.06 3.29
CA THR A 133 -11.12 19.21 2.80
C THR A 133 -10.82 17.72 3.03
N ILE A 134 -11.86 16.92 3.25
CA ILE A 134 -11.75 15.46 3.37
C ILE A 134 -11.05 14.89 2.14
N ALA A 135 -11.33 15.42 0.95
CA ALA A 135 -10.69 14.98 -0.29
C ALA A 135 -9.17 15.21 -0.29
N THR A 136 -8.70 16.36 0.23
CA THR A 136 -7.26 16.65 0.36
C THR A 136 -6.60 15.68 1.33
N CYS A 137 -7.21 15.44 2.49
CA CYS A 137 -6.68 14.48 3.48
C CYS A 137 -6.66 13.05 2.94
N LEU A 138 -7.71 12.63 2.23
CA LEU A 138 -7.77 11.33 1.56
C LEU A 138 -6.62 11.18 0.56
N GLY A 139 -6.41 12.20 -0.27
CA GLY A 139 -5.33 12.21 -1.24
C GLY A 139 -3.94 12.17 -0.59
N LEU A 140 -3.70 12.99 0.45
CA LEU A 140 -2.45 12.97 1.21
C LEU A 140 -2.20 11.61 1.85
N THR A 141 -3.21 11.02 2.49
CA THR A 141 -3.08 9.70 3.12
C THR A 141 -2.78 8.61 2.09
N ALA A 142 -3.41 8.67 0.91
CA ALA A 142 -3.12 7.74 -0.19
C ALA A 142 -1.67 7.85 -0.65
N VAL A 143 -1.16 9.06 -0.82
CA VAL A 143 0.25 9.31 -1.20
C VAL A 143 1.20 8.88 -0.09
N CYS A 144 0.88 9.14 1.19
CA CYS A 144 1.67 8.65 2.32
C CYS A 144 1.79 7.13 2.32
N ASN A 145 0.69 6.42 2.09
CA ASN A 145 0.70 4.96 1.99
C ASN A 145 1.47 4.47 0.77
N MET A 146 1.36 5.15 -0.37
CA MET A 146 2.11 4.84 -1.57
C MET A 146 3.62 4.94 -1.32
N VAL A 147 4.08 6.06 -0.75
CA VAL A 147 5.50 6.28 -0.43
C VAL A 147 5.97 5.30 0.67
N GLY A 148 5.15 5.09 1.70
CA GLY A 148 5.44 4.13 2.77
C GLY A 148 5.57 2.68 2.28
N CYS A 149 4.88 2.31 1.20
CA CYS A 149 4.99 0.98 0.59
C CYS A 149 6.32 0.74 -0.15
N VAL A 150 7.01 1.79 -0.56
CA VAL A 150 8.34 1.71 -1.22
C VAL A 150 9.41 1.35 -0.19
N MET A 151 9.27 1.85 1.03
CA MET A 151 10.24 1.58 2.08
C MET A 151 9.98 0.19 2.69
N LEU A 152 11.02 -0.63 2.75
CA LEU A 152 10.98 -2.04 3.20
C LEU A 152 10.81 -2.17 4.73
N ALA A 153 10.08 -1.28 5.37
CA ALA A 153 9.82 -1.37 6.80
C ALA A 153 8.68 -2.38 7.07
N PRO A 154 8.85 -3.29 8.04
CA PRO A 154 7.79 -4.20 8.44
C PRO A 154 6.53 -3.41 8.80
N SER A 155 5.43 -3.69 8.09
CA SER A 155 4.15 -3.05 8.36
C SER A 155 4.11 -1.52 8.15
N GLY A 156 5.15 -0.92 7.55
CA GLY A 156 5.24 0.53 7.36
C GLY A 156 5.41 1.32 8.67
N VAL A 157 5.73 0.65 9.79
CA VAL A 157 5.95 1.32 11.08
C VAL A 157 7.20 2.20 10.99
N GLY A 158 7.10 3.43 11.44
CA GLY A 158 8.15 4.45 11.37
C GLY A 158 8.16 5.19 10.02
N THR A 159 8.16 4.48 8.90
CA THR A 159 8.26 5.11 7.58
C THR A 159 6.96 5.82 7.17
N LEU A 160 5.82 5.16 7.33
CA LEU A 160 4.52 5.80 7.11
C LEU A 160 4.31 6.94 8.10
N ASP A 161 4.73 6.77 9.35
CA ASP A 161 4.56 7.77 10.39
C ASP A 161 5.34 9.04 10.07
N PHE A 162 6.59 8.88 9.62
CA PHE A 162 7.44 10.00 9.18
C PHE A 162 6.84 10.71 7.95
N VAL A 163 6.44 9.93 6.94
CA VAL A 163 5.87 10.49 5.70
C VAL A 163 4.53 11.17 5.96
N PHE A 164 3.70 10.60 6.84
CA PHE A 164 2.45 11.20 7.26
C PHE A 164 2.68 12.55 7.97
N ALA A 165 3.58 12.59 8.96
CA ALA A 165 3.92 13.81 9.65
C ALA A 165 4.45 14.88 8.69
N LEU A 166 5.35 14.51 7.76
CA LEU A 166 5.93 15.42 6.78
C LEU A 166 4.88 16.04 5.84
N PHE A 167 3.97 15.22 5.31
CA PHE A 167 3.01 15.71 4.31
C PHE A 167 1.83 16.43 4.94
N PHE A 168 1.35 15.97 6.09
CA PHE A 168 0.26 16.66 6.79
C PHE A 168 0.71 17.99 7.40
N ALA A 169 1.98 18.14 7.82
CA ALA A 169 2.52 19.42 8.25
C ALA A 169 2.51 20.50 7.15
N CYS A 170 2.35 20.12 5.87
CA CYS A 170 2.20 21.09 4.79
C CYS A 170 0.82 21.78 4.75
N VAL A 171 -0.18 21.18 5.38
CA VAL A 171 -1.59 21.65 5.35
C VAL A 171 -2.14 21.93 6.74
N ILE A 172 -1.54 21.35 7.77
CA ILE A 172 -1.91 21.51 9.18
C ILE A 172 -0.69 22.03 9.93
N PRO A 173 -0.70 23.30 10.38
CA PRO A 173 0.46 23.90 11.05
C PRO A 173 0.71 23.37 12.47
N ASP A 174 -0.28 22.74 13.07
CA ASP A 174 -0.23 22.21 14.44
C ASP A 174 0.34 20.77 14.42
N GLY A 175 1.57 20.60 14.89
CA GLY A 175 2.25 19.31 14.95
C GLY A 175 1.59 18.30 15.89
N ASP A 176 1.02 18.77 17.00
CA ASP A 176 0.32 17.90 17.97
C ASP A 176 -0.97 17.34 17.36
N ALA A 177 -1.70 18.17 16.61
CA ALA A 177 -2.86 17.71 15.87
C ALA A 177 -2.48 16.69 14.79
N VAL A 178 -1.39 16.88 14.06
CA VAL A 178 -0.88 15.91 13.07
C VAL A 178 -0.54 14.59 13.74
N ALA A 179 0.13 14.63 14.91
CA ALA A 179 0.45 13.42 15.68
C ALA A 179 -0.82 12.70 16.15
N ALA A 180 -1.81 13.43 16.67
CA ALA A 180 -3.10 12.88 17.07
C ALA A 180 -3.84 12.23 15.89
N GLY A 181 -3.86 12.88 14.73
CA GLY A 181 -4.45 12.34 13.50
C GLY A 181 -3.78 11.05 13.03
N LEU A 182 -2.46 10.96 13.14
CA LEU A 182 -1.70 9.74 12.86
C LEU A 182 -2.08 8.60 13.81
N VAL A 183 -2.17 8.87 15.12
CA VAL A 183 -2.55 7.87 16.13
C VAL A 183 -3.95 7.35 15.84
N ILE A 184 -4.92 8.23 15.55
CA ILE A 184 -6.29 7.85 15.19
C ILE A 184 -6.29 7.02 13.91
N TYR A 185 -5.54 7.42 12.88
CA TYR A 185 -5.40 6.66 11.66
C TYR A 185 -4.89 5.24 11.93
N ARG A 186 -3.83 5.09 12.76
CA ARG A 186 -3.28 3.80 13.15
C ARG A 186 -4.25 2.96 13.97
N LEU A 187 -4.99 3.59 14.88
CA LEU A 187 -6.01 2.92 15.69
C LEU A 187 -7.04 2.22 14.80
N PHE A 188 -7.62 2.96 13.85
CA PHE A 188 -8.69 2.43 13.00
C PHE A 188 -8.18 1.51 11.87
N THR A 189 -6.96 1.69 11.38
CA THR A 189 -6.44 0.86 10.29
C THR A 189 -5.74 -0.42 10.77
N TRP A 190 -5.29 -0.46 12.03
CA TRP A 190 -4.52 -1.56 12.58
C TRP A 190 -5.16 -2.20 13.80
N ILE A 191 -5.38 -1.40 14.87
CA ILE A 191 -5.79 -1.92 16.17
C ILE A 191 -7.23 -2.43 16.11
N VAL A 192 -8.16 -1.65 15.58
CA VAL A 192 -9.58 -2.03 15.49
C VAL A 192 -9.78 -3.29 14.63
N PRO A 193 -9.23 -3.40 13.40
CA PRO A 193 -9.34 -4.62 12.62
C PRO A 193 -8.69 -5.83 13.28
N PHE A 194 -7.57 -5.64 13.99
CA PHE A 194 -6.90 -6.71 14.72
C PHE A 194 -7.80 -7.26 15.85
N VAL A 195 -8.37 -6.36 16.66
CA VAL A 195 -9.27 -6.74 17.76
C VAL A 195 -10.51 -7.46 17.23
N ILE A 196 -11.15 -6.91 16.18
CA ILE A 196 -12.31 -7.54 15.54
C ILE A 196 -11.97 -8.92 14.98
N GLY A 197 -10.80 -9.07 14.35
CA GLY A 197 -10.33 -10.35 13.80
C GLY A 197 -9.95 -11.37 14.86
N LEU A 198 -9.57 -10.94 16.04
CA LEU A 198 -9.20 -11.85 17.16
C LEU A 198 -10.40 -12.61 17.71
N VAL A 199 -11.58 -11.97 17.76
CA VAL A 199 -12.81 -12.58 18.30
C VAL A 199 -13.19 -13.88 17.60
N PRO A 200 -13.36 -13.95 16.27
CA PRO A 200 -13.65 -15.21 15.60
C PRO A 200 -12.51 -16.23 15.67
N ALA A 201 -11.24 -15.77 15.67
CA ALA A 201 -10.10 -16.67 15.81
C ALA A 201 -10.09 -17.42 17.16
N LEU A 202 -10.46 -16.74 18.24
CA LEU A 202 -10.60 -17.35 19.57
C LEU A 202 -11.83 -18.26 19.66
N ALA A 203 -12.92 -17.93 18.98
CA ALA A 203 -14.13 -18.74 18.97
C ALA A 203 -13.94 -20.09 18.23
N VAL A 204 -13.17 -20.07 17.13
CA VAL A 204 -12.84 -21.30 16.36
C VAL A 204 -11.91 -22.23 17.14
N ARG A 205 -11.01 -21.70 17.97
CA ARG A 205 -10.05 -22.49 18.77
C ARG A 205 -10.73 -23.27 19.91
N LYS A 206 -11.98 -22.93 20.28
CA LYS A 206 -12.75 -23.61 21.33
C LYS A 206 -13.59 -24.81 20.83
N LYS A 207 -13.62 -25.05 19.52
CA LYS A 207 -14.18 -26.25 18.90
C LYS A 207 -13.07 -27.23 18.51
#